data_e83d5a71766928903ee6d8d74b0ff5cf
#
_entry.id   e83d5a71766928903ee6d8d74b0ff5cf
#
_cell.length_a   1.000
_cell.length_b   1.000
_cell.length_c   1.000
_cell.angle_alpha   90.00
_cell.angle_beta   90.00
_cell.angle_gamma   90.00
#
_symmetry.space_group_name_H-M   'P 1'
#
loop_
_entity.id
_entity.type
_entity.pdbx_description
1 polymer ?
#
loop_
_entity_poly.entity_id
_entity_poly.type
_entity_poly.pdbx_seq_one_letter_code
_entity_poly.pdbx_strand_id
1 'polypeptide(L)'
;SLSTETLFLKAWKILVALGFLAVFLLLIDANILGHGARYGSLSTYLVFNDQCGTSRGFIWRRSLELFSHFPLSHKLFGFGPDTFGILTTRSAFKEMIAATGQIFDTAHNEYLQYLLTIGPIALIAYMIFLSNSCQHMARYVLKALITESTAVPYAIGCLFAVICYGFQAFVNLNLPIITPFLWITLSMGIATVKKYTVHKVK
;
A
#
# COMPACT_ATOMS: atom_id res chain seq x y z
N SER A 1 31.98 8.91 21.85
CA SER A 1 30.65 9.24 21.36
C SER A 1 30.26 8.44 20.10
N LEU A 2 31.14 8.29 19.09
CA LEU A 2 30.87 7.48 17.88
C LEU A 2 30.51 6.01 18.20
N SER A 3 31.07 5.42 19.26
CA SER A 3 30.75 4.04 19.65
C SER A 3 29.34 3.88 20.25
N THR A 4 28.85 4.89 20.95
CA THR A 4 27.49 4.89 21.55
C THR A 4 26.40 5.10 20.48
N GLU A 5 26.62 5.97 19.50
CA GLU A 5 25.70 6.17 18.38
C GLU A 5 25.58 4.92 17.50
N THR A 6 26.70 4.24 17.22
CA THR A 6 26.68 2.98 16.45
C THR A 6 26.00 1.85 17.22
N LEU A 7 26.17 1.78 18.55
CA LEU A 7 25.49 0.80 19.40
C LEU A 7 23.98 1.06 19.42
N PHE A 8 23.55 2.31 19.59
CA PHE A 8 22.14 2.70 19.57
C PHE A 8 21.47 2.35 18.22
N LEU A 9 22.12 2.66 17.10
CA LEU A 9 21.61 2.32 15.77
C LEU A 9 21.48 0.80 15.53
N LYS A 10 22.44 0.02 16.04
CA LYS A 10 22.37 -1.46 15.98
C LYS A 10 21.23 -1.98 16.84
N ALA A 11 21.10 -1.51 18.08
CA ALA A 11 20.02 -1.90 19.00
C ALA A 11 18.64 -1.54 18.41
N TRP A 12 18.49 -0.35 17.81
CA TRP A 12 17.28 0.08 17.15
C TRP A 12 16.89 -0.84 15.97
N LYS A 13 17.86 -1.19 15.11
CA LYS A 13 17.62 -2.11 13.98
C LYS A 13 17.19 -3.49 14.47
N ILE A 14 17.81 -4.01 15.53
CA ILE A 14 17.44 -5.28 16.13
C ILE A 14 16.02 -5.21 16.71
N LEU A 15 15.69 -4.15 17.43
CA LEU A 15 14.35 -3.96 18.02
C LEU A 15 13.27 -3.94 16.92
N VAL A 16 13.50 -3.19 15.84
CA VAL A 16 12.58 -3.12 14.70
C VAL A 16 12.44 -4.50 14.03
N ALA A 17 13.55 -5.21 13.80
CA ALA A 17 13.53 -6.55 13.23
C ALA A 17 12.77 -7.55 14.11
N LEU A 18 12.97 -7.50 15.42
CA LEU A 18 12.24 -8.32 16.38
C LEU A 18 10.74 -7.99 16.41
N GLY A 19 10.38 -6.69 16.28
CA GLY A 19 9.00 -6.26 16.17
C GLY A 19 8.31 -6.83 14.92
N PHE A 20 8.96 -6.74 13.77
CA PHE A 20 8.44 -7.37 12.54
C PHE A 20 8.34 -8.89 12.65
N LEU A 21 9.33 -9.53 13.22
CA LEU A 21 9.32 -10.99 13.44
C LEU A 21 8.17 -11.38 14.38
N ALA A 22 7.95 -10.64 15.47
CA ALA A 22 6.85 -10.90 16.39
C ALA A 22 5.48 -10.77 15.69
N VAL A 23 5.25 -9.71 14.93
CA VAL A 23 4.03 -9.53 14.15
C VAL A 23 3.86 -10.68 13.15
N PHE A 24 4.91 -11.06 12.43
CA PHE A 24 4.88 -12.16 11.48
C PHE A 24 4.53 -13.50 12.15
N LEU A 25 5.12 -13.80 13.32
CA LEU A 25 4.80 -15.02 14.07
C LEU A 25 3.36 -15.00 14.61
N LEU A 26 2.85 -13.84 15.06
CA LEU A 26 1.45 -13.68 15.45
C LEU A 26 0.49 -13.95 14.29
N LEU A 27 0.81 -13.49 13.09
CA LEU A 27 -0.01 -13.74 11.89
C LEU A 27 0.02 -15.23 11.50
N ILE A 28 1.16 -15.91 11.62
CA ILE A 28 1.27 -17.36 11.41
C ILE A 28 0.42 -18.10 12.44
N ASP A 29 0.57 -17.79 13.73
CA ASP A 29 -0.17 -18.45 14.81
C ASP A 29 -1.69 -18.26 14.64
N ALA A 30 -2.13 -17.05 14.32
CA ALA A 30 -3.54 -16.73 14.16
C ALA A 30 -4.18 -17.41 12.93
N ASN A 31 -3.46 -17.48 11.79
CA ASN A 31 -4.05 -17.90 10.51
C ASN A 31 -3.67 -19.31 10.07
N ILE A 32 -2.42 -19.75 10.31
CA ILE A 32 -1.92 -21.05 9.87
C ILE A 32 -2.14 -22.10 10.96
N LEU A 33 -1.82 -21.76 12.23
CA LEU A 33 -2.02 -22.67 13.35
C LEU A 33 -3.46 -22.62 13.90
N GLY A 34 -4.29 -21.71 13.43
CA GLY A 34 -5.71 -21.62 13.78
C GLY A 34 -6.00 -21.10 15.19
N HIS A 35 -5.03 -20.49 15.86
CA HIS A 35 -5.16 -20.01 17.23
C HIS A 35 -5.75 -18.60 17.34
N GLY A 36 -6.36 -18.07 16.28
CA GLY A 36 -6.85 -16.68 16.23
C GLY A 36 -7.79 -16.30 17.38
N ALA A 37 -8.62 -17.24 17.88
CA ALA A 37 -9.52 -17.00 18.99
C ALA A 37 -8.82 -16.61 20.31
N ARG A 38 -7.55 -16.96 20.48
CA ARG A 38 -6.77 -16.62 21.68
C ARG A 38 -6.54 -15.12 21.84
N TYR A 39 -6.60 -14.37 20.75
CA TYR A 39 -6.29 -12.95 20.71
C TYR A 39 -7.49 -12.05 21.04
N GLY A 40 -8.67 -12.61 21.38
CA GLY A 40 -9.85 -11.86 21.77
C GLY A 40 -10.23 -10.80 20.72
N SER A 41 -10.38 -9.54 21.12
CA SER A 41 -10.73 -8.43 20.21
C SER A 41 -9.69 -8.16 19.12
N LEU A 42 -8.42 -8.51 19.33
CA LEU A 42 -7.38 -8.37 18.32
C LEU A 42 -7.53 -9.37 17.18
N SER A 43 -8.29 -10.45 17.36
CA SER A 43 -8.56 -11.44 16.31
C SER A 43 -9.16 -10.79 15.05
N THR A 44 -9.97 -9.74 15.20
CA THR A 44 -10.56 -8.98 14.07
C THR A 44 -9.51 -8.36 13.15
N TYR A 45 -8.30 -8.13 13.64
CA TYR A 45 -7.19 -7.54 12.86
C TYR A 45 -6.14 -8.59 12.47
N LEU A 46 -6.01 -9.66 13.25
CA LEU A 46 -4.97 -10.68 13.04
C LEU A 46 -5.44 -11.84 12.16
N VAL A 47 -6.74 -12.20 12.22
CA VAL A 47 -7.30 -13.33 11.46
C VAL A 47 -7.84 -12.85 10.12
N PHE A 48 -7.30 -13.40 9.03
CA PHE A 48 -7.78 -13.09 7.67
C PHE A 48 -9.05 -13.87 7.34
N ASN A 49 -10.18 -13.35 7.81
CA ASN A 49 -11.52 -13.84 7.52
C ASN A 49 -12.42 -12.69 7.03
N ASP A 50 -13.69 -12.97 6.75
CA ASP A 50 -14.64 -11.98 6.26
C ASP A 50 -14.83 -10.78 7.21
N GLN A 51 -14.59 -10.94 8.50
CA GLN A 51 -14.70 -9.88 9.51
C GLN A 51 -13.40 -9.07 9.68
N CYS A 52 -12.29 -9.50 9.06
CA CYS A 52 -11.00 -8.84 9.15
C CYS A 52 -11.12 -7.35 8.79
N GLY A 53 -10.53 -6.48 9.63
CA GLY A 53 -10.46 -5.05 9.36
C GLY A 53 -11.82 -4.38 9.19
N THR A 54 -12.80 -4.71 10.02
CA THR A 54 -14.16 -4.18 9.94
C THR A 54 -14.85 -4.60 8.61
N SER A 55 -14.88 -5.91 8.36
CA SER A 55 -15.50 -6.54 7.17
C SER A 55 -14.77 -6.27 5.85
N ARG A 56 -13.53 -5.77 5.87
CA ARG A 56 -12.71 -5.63 4.66
C ARG A 56 -12.41 -6.98 4.03
N GLY A 57 -12.21 -8.03 4.84
CA GLY A 57 -11.99 -9.39 4.34
C GLY A 57 -13.13 -9.86 3.44
N PHE A 58 -14.39 -9.60 3.82
CA PHE A 58 -15.56 -9.90 2.99
C PHE A 58 -15.48 -9.19 1.64
N ILE A 59 -15.27 -7.85 1.64
CA ILE A 59 -15.29 -7.10 0.38
C ILE A 59 -14.08 -7.44 -0.50
N TRP A 60 -12.90 -7.76 0.07
CA TRP A 60 -11.73 -8.18 -0.70
C TRP A 60 -11.96 -9.54 -1.37
N ARG A 61 -12.52 -10.52 -0.63
CA ARG A 61 -12.88 -11.82 -1.21
C ARG A 61 -13.90 -11.68 -2.33
N ARG A 62 -14.98 -10.90 -2.10
CA ARG A 62 -15.99 -10.63 -3.13
C ARG A 62 -15.43 -9.88 -4.34
N SER A 63 -14.52 -8.95 -4.14
CA SER A 63 -13.83 -8.25 -5.22
C SER A 63 -13.07 -9.21 -6.14
N LEU A 64 -12.31 -10.15 -5.57
CA LEU A 64 -11.55 -11.14 -6.32
C LEU A 64 -12.49 -12.14 -7.02
N GLU A 65 -13.57 -12.54 -6.38
CA GLU A 65 -14.60 -13.40 -6.97
C GLU A 65 -15.27 -12.71 -8.17
N LEU A 66 -15.69 -11.45 -8.02
CA LEU A 66 -16.22 -10.64 -9.12
C LEU A 66 -15.25 -10.55 -10.29
N PHE A 67 -13.98 -10.23 -10.01
CA PHE A 67 -12.94 -10.16 -11.02
C PHE A 67 -12.79 -11.49 -11.78
N SER A 68 -12.91 -12.63 -11.09
CA SER A 68 -12.79 -13.95 -11.70
C SER A 68 -13.88 -14.21 -12.76
N HIS A 69 -15.06 -13.63 -12.59
CA HIS A 69 -16.21 -13.77 -13.49
C HIS A 69 -16.30 -12.69 -14.59
N PHE A 70 -15.39 -11.74 -14.61
CA PHE A 70 -15.41 -10.69 -15.63
C PHE A 70 -15.21 -11.26 -17.04
N PRO A 71 -15.87 -10.72 -18.06
CA PRO A 71 -15.54 -11.00 -19.45
C PRO A 71 -14.11 -10.51 -19.76
N LEU A 72 -13.47 -11.09 -20.77
CA LEU A 72 -12.05 -10.87 -21.05
C LEU A 72 -11.68 -9.39 -21.22
N SER A 73 -12.52 -8.61 -21.88
CA SER A 73 -12.31 -7.17 -22.04
C SER A 73 -12.22 -6.44 -20.69
N HIS A 74 -13.16 -6.73 -19.78
CA HIS A 74 -13.16 -6.13 -18.45
C HIS A 74 -12.11 -6.73 -17.50
N LYS A 75 -11.69 -7.99 -17.75
CA LYS A 75 -10.50 -8.55 -17.06
C LYS A 75 -9.23 -7.79 -17.39
N LEU A 76 -9.09 -7.24 -18.59
CA LEU A 76 -7.87 -6.51 -18.99
C LEU A 76 -7.93 -5.02 -18.67
N PHE A 77 -9.09 -4.38 -18.90
CA PHE A 77 -9.24 -2.91 -18.86
C PHE A 77 -10.14 -2.41 -17.73
N GLY A 78 -10.73 -3.32 -16.91
CA GLY A 78 -11.68 -2.95 -15.87
C GLY A 78 -13.05 -2.51 -16.41
N PHE A 79 -13.90 -2.03 -15.51
CA PHE A 79 -15.25 -1.56 -15.84
C PHE A 79 -15.35 -0.03 -15.98
N GLY A 80 -14.30 0.68 -15.72
CA GLY A 80 -14.23 2.14 -15.73
C GLY A 80 -14.05 2.72 -14.32
N PRO A 81 -13.51 3.94 -14.23
CA PRO A 81 -13.36 4.64 -12.96
C PRO A 81 -14.69 4.75 -12.21
N ASP A 82 -14.64 4.70 -10.89
CA ASP A 82 -15.78 4.89 -9.99
C ASP A 82 -16.96 3.90 -10.14
N THR A 83 -16.72 2.76 -10.81
CA THR A 83 -17.77 1.73 -11.03
C THR A 83 -17.86 0.70 -9.92
N PHE A 84 -16.97 0.72 -8.91
CA PHE A 84 -16.89 -0.32 -7.88
C PHE A 84 -18.21 -0.49 -7.11
N GLY A 85 -18.81 0.60 -6.62
CA GLY A 85 -20.07 0.57 -5.92
C GLY A 85 -21.23 0.02 -6.76
N ILE A 86 -21.22 0.30 -8.07
CA ILE A 86 -22.23 -0.25 -9.01
C ILE A 86 -22.05 -1.76 -9.15
N LEU A 87 -20.79 -2.23 -9.29
CA LEU A 87 -20.49 -3.65 -9.43
C LEU A 87 -20.89 -4.45 -8.19
N THR A 88 -20.54 -3.97 -7.00
CA THR A 88 -20.86 -4.64 -5.73
C THR A 88 -22.35 -4.63 -5.44
N THR A 89 -23.03 -3.51 -5.66
CA THR A 89 -24.48 -3.38 -5.46
C THR A 89 -25.26 -4.30 -6.40
N ARG A 90 -24.86 -4.41 -7.67
CA ARG A 90 -25.55 -5.28 -8.63
C ARG A 90 -25.34 -6.77 -8.34
N SER A 91 -24.17 -7.17 -7.86
CA SER A 91 -23.79 -8.57 -7.76
C SER A 91 -23.94 -9.17 -6.36
N ALA A 92 -23.82 -8.37 -5.31
CA ALA A 92 -23.68 -8.86 -3.94
C ALA A 92 -24.47 -8.07 -2.88
N PHE A 93 -25.42 -7.24 -3.27
CA PHE A 93 -26.13 -6.35 -2.34
C PHE A 93 -26.73 -7.09 -1.14
N LYS A 94 -27.52 -8.13 -1.38
CA LYS A 94 -28.20 -8.88 -0.31
C LYS A 94 -27.20 -9.56 0.64
N GLU A 95 -26.17 -10.19 0.06
CA GLU A 95 -25.13 -10.86 0.83
C GLU A 95 -24.29 -9.86 1.65
N MET A 96 -23.99 -8.72 1.04
CA MET A 96 -23.22 -7.66 1.67
C MET A 96 -23.95 -7.12 2.91
N ILE A 97 -25.26 -6.81 2.78
CA ILE A 97 -26.09 -6.38 3.91
C ILE A 97 -26.22 -7.49 4.96
N ALA A 98 -26.46 -8.75 4.54
CA ALA A 98 -26.61 -9.87 5.46
C ALA A 98 -25.31 -10.16 6.24
N ALA A 99 -24.15 -10.07 5.59
CA ALA A 99 -22.87 -10.40 6.20
C ALA A 99 -22.27 -9.26 7.02
N THR A 100 -22.50 -8.00 6.64
CA THR A 100 -21.76 -6.85 7.18
C THR A 100 -22.65 -5.74 7.74
N GLY A 101 -23.94 -5.72 7.40
CA GLY A 101 -24.86 -4.64 7.73
C GLY A 101 -24.59 -3.34 6.97
N GLN A 102 -23.67 -3.32 6.00
CA GLN A 102 -23.19 -2.13 5.31
C GLN A 102 -23.19 -2.32 3.79
N ILE A 103 -23.19 -1.20 3.08
CA ILE A 103 -22.98 -1.15 1.64
C ILE A 103 -21.57 -0.61 1.39
N PHE A 104 -20.77 -1.36 0.63
CA PHE A 104 -19.42 -0.95 0.25
C PHE A 104 -19.43 -0.39 -1.17
N ASP A 105 -19.11 0.87 -1.29
CA ASP A 105 -18.89 1.58 -2.54
C ASP A 105 -17.40 1.56 -2.97
N THR A 106 -16.54 1.09 -2.09
CA THR A 106 -15.09 1.00 -2.30
C THR A 106 -14.53 -0.31 -1.74
N ALA A 107 -13.40 -0.77 -2.30
CA ALA A 107 -12.72 -1.98 -1.84
C ALA A 107 -11.97 -1.79 -0.51
N HIS A 108 -11.79 -0.56 -0.02
CA HIS A 108 -10.86 -0.23 1.07
C HIS A 108 -9.45 -0.83 0.88
N ASN A 109 -9.06 -0.95 -0.37
CA ASN A 109 -7.76 -1.36 -0.87
C ASN A 109 -7.63 -0.78 -2.27
N GLU A 110 -6.75 0.20 -2.45
CA GLU A 110 -6.61 0.93 -3.71
C GLU A 110 -6.21 0.01 -4.87
N TYR A 111 -5.38 -0.99 -4.60
CA TYR A 111 -4.94 -1.94 -5.63
C TYR A 111 -6.08 -2.83 -6.12
N LEU A 112 -6.93 -3.32 -5.22
CA LEU A 112 -8.14 -4.06 -5.60
C LEU A 112 -9.15 -3.15 -6.30
N GLN A 113 -9.30 -1.92 -5.84
CA GLN A 113 -10.14 -0.92 -6.50
C GLN A 113 -9.70 -0.74 -7.95
N TYR A 114 -8.40 -0.50 -8.18
CA TYR A 114 -7.84 -0.31 -9.52
C TYR A 114 -7.94 -1.58 -10.36
N LEU A 115 -7.72 -2.76 -9.77
CA LEU A 115 -7.87 -4.03 -10.48
C LEU A 115 -9.25 -4.17 -11.12
N LEU A 116 -10.32 -3.80 -10.41
CA LEU A 116 -11.70 -3.93 -10.91
C LEU A 116 -12.08 -2.77 -11.84
N THR A 117 -11.62 -1.56 -11.56
CA THR A 117 -12.11 -0.35 -12.24
C THR A 117 -11.29 0.02 -13.47
N ILE A 118 -9.95 -0.07 -13.40
CA ILE A 118 -9.07 0.28 -14.52
C ILE A 118 -8.29 -0.92 -15.09
N GLY A 119 -8.44 -2.09 -14.48
CA GLY A 119 -7.87 -3.36 -14.90
C GLY A 119 -6.39 -3.55 -14.56
N PRO A 120 -5.88 -4.78 -14.70
CA PRO A 120 -4.51 -5.14 -14.32
C PRO A 120 -3.45 -4.45 -15.18
N ILE A 121 -3.73 -4.15 -16.46
CA ILE A 121 -2.76 -3.47 -17.32
C ILE A 121 -2.43 -2.08 -16.77
N ALA A 122 -3.44 -1.29 -16.44
CA ALA A 122 -3.25 0.04 -15.88
C ALA A 122 -2.69 -0.03 -14.46
N LEU A 123 -3.14 -1.00 -13.64
CA LEU A 123 -2.59 -1.25 -12.31
C LEU A 123 -1.09 -1.58 -12.36
N ILE A 124 -0.66 -2.48 -13.26
CA ILE A 124 0.76 -2.82 -13.44
C ILE A 124 1.56 -1.59 -13.88
N ALA A 125 1.06 -0.82 -14.84
CA ALA A 125 1.71 0.42 -15.28
C ALA A 125 1.86 1.42 -14.12
N TYR A 126 0.84 1.58 -13.28
CA TYR A 126 0.87 2.41 -12.08
C TYR A 126 1.93 1.92 -11.08
N MET A 127 1.97 0.61 -10.80
CA MET A 127 2.96 0.02 -9.89
C MET A 127 4.40 0.16 -10.41
N ILE A 128 4.61 -0.04 -11.71
CA ILE A 128 5.91 0.18 -12.36
C ILE A 128 6.33 1.65 -12.24
N PHE A 129 5.41 2.58 -12.49
CA PHE A 129 5.68 4.01 -12.38
C PHE A 129 6.08 4.42 -10.97
N LEU A 130 5.32 4.01 -9.94
CA LEU A 130 5.65 4.28 -8.54
C LEU A 130 7.00 3.65 -8.14
N SER A 131 7.21 2.38 -8.52
CA SER A 131 8.45 1.65 -8.20
C SER A 131 9.67 2.30 -8.85
N ASN A 132 9.60 2.67 -10.12
CA ASN A 132 10.68 3.36 -10.82
C ASN A 132 10.99 4.73 -10.18
N SER A 133 9.97 5.46 -9.80
CA SER A 133 10.11 6.76 -9.13
C SER A 133 10.80 6.62 -7.77
N CYS A 134 10.38 5.64 -6.96
CA CYS A 134 11.03 5.32 -5.69
C CYS A 134 12.47 4.86 -5.89
N GLN A 135 12.74 3.98 -6.86
CA GLN A 135 14.10 3.54 -7.18
C GLN A 135 15.00 4.70 -7.63
N HIS A 136 14.48 5.63 -8.42
CA HIS A 136 15.23 6.79 -8.86
C HIS A 136 15.62 7.69 -7.67
N MET A 137 14.68 7.98 -6.77
CA MET A 137 14.96 8.72 -5.54
C MET A 137 15.93 7.98 -4.62
N ALA A 138 15.73 6.67 -4.41
CA ALA A 138 16.61 5.85 -3.56
C ALA A 138 18.05 5.80 -4.08
N ARG A 139 18.24 5.60 -5.37
CA ARG A 139 19.58 5.62 -5.98
C ARG A 139 20.28 6.95 -5.81
N TYR A 140 19.53 8.06 -5.92
CA TYR A 140 20.09 9.39 -5.66
C TYR A 140 20.52 9.52 -4.20
N VAL A 141 19.65 9.17 -3.25
CA VAL A 141 19.93 9.24 -1.81
C VAL A 141 21.19 8.45 -1.47
N LEU A 142 21.30 7.19 -1.93
CA LEU A 142 22.47 6.35 -1.68
C LEU A 142 23.77 6.95 -2.21
N LYS A 143 23.73 7.58 -3.40
CA LYS A 143 24.89 8.24 -3.98
C LYS A 143 25.22 9.57 -3.30
N ALA A 144 24.23 10.33 -2.87
CA ALA A 144 24.38 11.67 -2.35
C ALA A 144 24.70 11.68 -0.84
N LEU A 145 24.45 10.61 -0.10
CA LEU A 145 24.89 10.43 1.29
C LEU A 145 26.43 10.56 1.43
N ILE A 146 27.18 10.18 0.37
CA ILE A 146 28.66 10.27 0.34
C ILE A 146 29.13 11.72 0.08
N THR A 147 28.26 12.60 -0.43
CA THR A 147 28.64 13.94 -0.93
C THR A 147 28.02 15.10 -0.15
N GLU A 148 27.43 14.83 1.01
CA GLU A 148 26.83 15.83 1.94
C GLU A 148 25.92 16.86 1.25
N SER A 149 25.13 16.44 0.28
CA SER A 149 24.22 17.32 -0.46
C SER A 149 23.03 17.74 0.41
N THR A 150 22.76 19.06 0.47
CA THR A 150 21.61 19.63 1.17
C THR A 150 20.25 19.16 0.64
N ALA A 151 20.21 18.53 -0.53
CA ALA A 151 18.99 17.97 -1.13
C ALA A 151 18.62 16.58 -0.59
N VAL A 152 19.56 15.88 0.07
CA VAL A 152 19.33 14.51 0.57
C VAL A 152 18.16 14.42 1.53
N PRO A 153 17.99 15.29 2.55
CA PRO A 153 16.85 15.22 3.45
C PRO A 153 15.50 15.33 2.72
N TYR A 154 15.40 16.21 1.74
CA TYR A 154 14.17 16.38 0.93
C TYR A 154 13.86 15.13 0.10
N ALA A 155 14.87 14.56 -0.55
CA ALA A 155 14.70 13.34 -1.34
C ALA A 155 14.30 12.15 -0.45
N ILE A 156 14.88 12.03 0.74
CA ILE A 156 14.51 11.02 1.75
C ILE A 156 13.06 11.23 2.19
N GLY A 157 12.66 12.45 2.56
CA GLY A 157 11.30 12.77 2.98
C GLY A 157 10.27 12.39 1.92
N CYS A 158 10.50 12.78 0.66
CA CYS A 158 9.62 12.43 -0.45
C CYS A 158 9.58 10.91 -0.69
N LEU A 159 10.71 10.22 -0.67
CA LEU A 159 10.78 8.77 -0.86
C LEU A 159 9.98 8.03 0.22
N PHE A 160 10.18 8.37 1.49
CA PHE A 160 9.45 7.73 2.58
C PHE A 160 7.96 8.04 2.54
N ALA A 161 7.57 9.27 2.20
CA ALA A 161 6.16 9.63 2.06
C ALA A 161 5.45 8.79 0.97
N VAL A 162 6.10 8.58 -0.18
CA VAL A 162 5.54 7.72 -1.25
C VAL A 162 5.48 6.26 -0.82
N ILE A 163 6.50 5.75 -0.13
CA ILE A 163 6.51 4.37 0.41
C ILE A 163 5.39 4.20 1.44
N CYS A 164 5.23 5.13 2.39
CA CYS A 164 4.17 5.09 3.39
C CYS A 164 2.78 5.13 2.74
N TYR A 165 2.60 5.95 1.70
CA TYR A 165 1.37 5.95 0.92
C TYR A 165 1.09 4.58 0.31
N GLY A 166 2.09 3.93 -0.31
CA GLY A 166 1.94 2.60 -0.90
C GLY A 166 1.50 1.54 0.12
N PHE A 167 2.02 1.58 1.34
CA PHE A 167 1.55 0.71 2.42
C PHE A 167 0.13 1.04 2.88
N GLN A 168 -0.18 2.31 3.05
CA GLN A 168 -1.51 2.75 3.44
C GLN A 168 -2.56 2.39 2.39
N ALA A 169 -2.24 2.49 1.11
CA ALA A 169 -3.10 2.14 -0.02
C ALA A 169 -3.56 0.67 -0.01
N PHE A 170 -2.81 -0.22 0.65
CA PHE A 170 -3.19 -1.63 0.80
C PHE A 170 -4.39 -1.83 1.74
N VAL A 171 -4.55 -0.96 2.73
CA VAL A 171 -5.63 -1.06 3.75
C VAL A 171 -6.60 0.10 3.72
N ASN A 172 -6.47 0.98 2.72
CA ASN A 172 -7.31 2.17 2.59
C ASN A 172 -7.66 2.43 1.12
N LEU A 173 -8.40 3.50 0.87
CA LEU A 173 -8.83 3.90 -0.46
C LEU A 173 -8.11 5.18 -0.90
N ASN A 174 -8.10 5.35 -2.22
CA ASN A 174 -7.67 6.58 -2.85
C ASN A 174 -8.73 7.67 -2.60
N LEU A 175 -8.42 8.63 -1.76
CA LEU A 175 -9.29 9.77 -1.50
C LEU A 175 -8.90 10.94 -2.41
N PRO A 176 -9.87 11.60 -3.08
CA PRO A 176 -9.60 12.77 -3.91
C PRO A 176 -8.83 13.89 -3.20
N ILE A 177 -8.94 13.97 -1.86
CA ILE A 177 -8.24 14.94 -1.03
C ILE A 177 -6.75 14.56 -0.86
N ILE A 178 -6.43 13.27 -0.76
CA ILE A 178 -5.07 12.80 -0.44
C ILE A 178 -4.23 12.54 -1.70
N THR A 179 -4.85 12.09 -2.77
CA THR A 179 -4.18 11.74 -4.02
C THR A 179 -3.35 12.88 -4.64
N PRO A 180 -3.80 14.15 -4.65
CA PRO A 180 -2.97 15.25 -5.11
C PRO A 180 -1.65 15.39 -4.34
N PHE A 181 -1.65 15.13 -3.03
CA PHE A 181 -0.43 15.19 -2.22
C PHE A 181 0.58 14.10 -2.60
N LEU A 182 0.11 12.89 -2.97
CA LEU A 182 1.00 11.86 -3.52
C LEU A 182 1.72 12.37 -4.78
N TRP A 183 0.97 12.92 -5.75
CA TRP A 183 1.53 13.40 -7.01
C TRP A 183 2.47 14.60 -6.82
N ILE A 184 2.12 15.54 -5.93
CA ILE A 184 2.97 16.68 -5.57
C ILE A 184 4.28 16.17 -4.94
N THR A 185 4.19 15.29 -3.94
CA THR A 185 5.35 14.75 -3.23
C THR A 185 6.27 13.97 -4.18
N LEU A 186 5.70 13.17 -5.05
CA LEU A 186 6.42 12.40 -6.05
C LEU A 186 7.13 13.32 -7.06
N SER A 187 6.43 14.35 -7.54
CA SER A 187 6.99 15.34 -8.45
C SER A 187 8.12 16.15 -7.80
N MET A 188 7.95 16.56 -6.55
CA MET A 188 8.99 17.26 -5.78
C MET A 188 10.23 16.39 -5.59
N GLY A 189 10.05 15.11 -5.25
CA GLY A 189 11.15 14.16 -5.09
C GLY A 189 11.94 13.98 -6.39
N ILE A 190 11.25 13.75 -7.51
CA ILE A 190 11.87 13.60 -8.84
C ILE A 190 12.58 14.90 -9.28
N ALA A 191 11.94 16.06 -9.09
CA ALA A 191 12.54 17.37 -9.43
C ALA A 191 13.80 17.65 -8.63
N THR A 192 13.80 17.34 -7.32
CA THR A 192 14.96 17.46 -6.44
C THR A 192 16.12 16.62 -6.97
N VAL A 193 15.88 15.34 -7.27
CA VAL A 193 16.90 14.43 -7.81
C VAL A 193 17.45 14.93 -9.14
N LYS A 194 16.57 15.34 -10.07
CA LYS A 194 16.97 15.83 -11.40
C LYS A 194 17.85 17.09 -11.32
N LYS A 195 17.45 18.08 -10.54
CA LYS A 195 18.20 19.32 -10.36
C LYS A 195 19.64 19.08 -9.92
N TYR A 196 19.85 18.24 -8.91
CA TYR A 196 21.16 17.99 -8.34
C TYR A 196 22.01 16.99 -9.14
N THR A 197 21.40 16.17 -10.00
CA THR A 197 22.13 15.31 -10.92
C THR A 197 22.74 16.13 -12.07
N VAL A 198 22.00 17.11 -12.59
CA VAL A 198 22.46 17.97 -13.71
C VAL A 198 23.60 18.89 -13.29
N HIS A 199 23.59 19.42 -12.06
CA HIS A 199 24.68 20.29 -11.57
C HIS A 199 26.03 19.57 -11.33
N LYS A 200 26.05 18.23 -11.26
CA LYS A 200 27.32 17.46 -11.16
C LYS A 200 27.98 17.16 -12.50
N VAL A 201 27.30 17.37 -13.62
CA VAL A 201 27.80 17.08 -14.98
C VAL A 201 28.40 18.33 -15.64
N LYS A 202 28.24 19.50 -15.04
CA LYS A 202 28.93 20.76 -15.39
C LYS A 202 30.08 21.01 -14.41
#